data_98e18da898982d29c8a7225778f6fe33
#
_entry.id   98e18da898982d29c8a7225778f6fe33
#
_cell.length_a   1.000
_cell.length_b   1.000
_cell.length_c   1.000
_cell.angle_alpha   90.00
_cell.angle_beta   90.00
_cell.angle_gamma   90.00
#
_symmetry.space_group_name_H-M   'P 1'
#
loop_
_entity.id
_entity.type
_entity.pdbx_description
1 polymer ?
#
loop_
_entity_poly.entity_id
_entity_poly.type
_entity_poly.pdbx_seq_one_letter_code
_entity_poly.pdbx_strand_id
1 'polypeptide(L)'
;MDEVSLLIDLINNNWSSNATALVSSGDISASHAVVPEVIDIRTTAANKGVRVDLNQYPATIVVFEDSQNIEYPTVHYDVRHETYSFTLHIRVLHDERSGLDADYGKDRLRAIYLILRRVLESKRTGYTASDGSRFQQLFVGSRSESNDRAKRLFGYKVSLEAKRFALSIP
;
A
#
# COMPACT_ATOMS: atom_id res chain seq x y z
N MET A 1 4.43 13.82 -9.91
CA MET A 1 3.55 12.69 -9.45
C MET A 1 2.87 13.12 -8.18
N ASP A 2 1.56 12.88 -8.03
CA ASP A 2 0.87 13.13 -6.76
C ASP A 2 1.24 12.06 -5.71
N GLU A 3 0.85 12.29 -4.47
CA GLU A 3 1.27 11.49 -3.31
C GLU A 3 0.79 10.04 -3.37
N VAL A 4 -0.45 9.85 -3.83
CA VAL A 4 -1.03 8.50 -3.98
C VAL A 4 -0.33 7.76 -5.11
N SER A 5 -0.14 8.40 -6.25
CA SER A 5 0.61 7.83 -7.38
C SER A 5 2.05 7.49 -7.00
N LEU A 6 2.70 8.35 -6.20
CA LEU A 6 4.05 8.13 -5.69
C LEU A 6 4.11 6.91 -4.75
N LEU A 7 3.08 6.74 -3.90
CA LEU A 7 2.99 5.56 -3.02
C LEU A 7 2.75 4.27 -3.82
N ILE A 8 1.90 4.32 -4.85
CA ILE A 8 1.66 3.20 -5.76
C ILE A 8 2.93 2.81 -6.51
N ASP A 9 3.66 3.80 -7.04
CA ASP A 9 4.94 3.58 -7.73
C ASP A 9 5.98 2.94 -6.80
N LEU A 10 6.07 3.42 -5.54
CA LEU A 10 6.94 2.83 -4.52
C LEU A 10 6.61 1.35 -4.30
N ILE A 11 5.33 1.01 -4.12
CA ILE A 11 4.91 -0.36 -3.86
C ILE A 11 5.23 -1.24 -5.06
N ASN A 12 4.84 -0.84 -6.27
CA ASN A 12 5.00 -1.64 -7.48
C ASN A 12 6.48 -1.89 -7.81
N ASN A 13 7.33 -0.87 -7.75
CA ASN A 13 8.74 -0.98 -8.11
C ASN A 13 9.57 -1.79 -7.12
N ASN A 14 9.12 -1.92 -5.87
CA ASN A 14 9.87 -2.64 -4.84
C ASN A 14 9.24 -3.97 -4.43
N TRP A 15 8.08 -4.33 -4.99
CA TRP A 15 7.35 -5.54 -4.59
C TRP A 15 8.14 -6.82 -4.82
N SER A 16 8.53 -7.08 -6.06
CA SER A 16 9.13 -8.35 -6.47
C SER A 16 10.43 -8.66 -5.73
N SER A 17 11.30 -7.66 -5.53
CA SER A 17 12.57 -7.85 -4.81
C SER A 17 12.35 -8.21 -3.34
N ASN A 18 11.38 -7.55 -2.67
CA ASN A 18 11.06 -7.83 -1.28
C ASN A 18 10.31 -9.15 -1.10
N ALA A 19 9.43 -9.52 -2.04
CA ALA A 19 8.78 -10.82 -2.06
C ALA A 19 9.80 -11.96 -2.19
N THR A 20 10.73 -11.86 -3.14
CA THR A 20 11.81 -12.83 -3.34
C THR A 20 12.67 -12.98 -2.08
N ALA A 21 13.00 -11.87 -1.41
CA ALA A 21 13.79 -11.92 -0.18
C ALA A 21 13.09 -12.66 0.94
N LEU A 22 11.76 -12.46 1.13
CA LEU A 22 10.97 -13.15 2.16
C LEU A 22 10.74 -14.64 1.83
N VAL A 23 10.61 -14.99 0.56
CA VAL A 23 10.56 -16.41 0.13
C VAL A 23 11.90 -17.09 0.39
N SER A 24 13.01 -16.43 0.06
CA SER A 24 14.35 -16.98 0.24
C SER A 24 14.73 -17.17 1.72
N SER A 25 14.21 -16.31 2.61
CA SER A 25 14.40 -16.46 4.07
C SER A 25 13.47 -17.52 4.70
N GLY A 26 12.47 -18.02 3.95
CA GLY A 26 11.49 -18.97 4.45
C GLY A 26 10.36 -18.35 5.30
N ASP A 27 10.26 -17.01 5.34
CA ASP A 27 9.23 -16.31 6.12
C ASP A 27 7.84 -16.45 5.50
N ILE A 28 7.79 -16.61 4.17
CA ILE A 28 6.57 -16.84 3.40
C ILE A 28 6.77 -17.93 2.34
N SER A 29 5.68 -18.61 1.99
CA SER A 29 5.70 -19.55 0.86
C SER A 29 5.65 -18.83 -0.49
N ALA A 30 6.35 -19.34 -1.49
CA ALA A 30 6.32 -18.82 -2.86
C ALA A 30 4.91 -18.78 -3.46
N SER A 31 4.03 -19.74 -3.10
CA SER A 31 2.64 -19.78 -3.55
C SER A 31 1.79 -18.63 -3.05
N HIS A 32 2.20 -17.97 -1.96
CA HIS A 32 1.52 -16.82 -1.36
C HIS A 32 2.15 -15.48 -1.74
N ALA A 33 3.34 -15.49 -2.36
CA ALA A 33 4.07 -14.28 -2.79
C ALA A 33 3.55 -13.73 -4.13
N VAL A 34 2.23 -13.52 -4.21
CA VAL A 34 1.58 -13.00 -5.42
C VAL A 34 1.77 -11.48 -5.54
N VAL A 35 1.75 -10.97 -6.77
CA VAL A 35 1.77 -9.53 -7.04
C VAL A 35 0.34 -9.02 -6.90
N PRO A 36 0.07 -8.07 -6.00
CA PRO A 36 -1.27 -7.49 -5.85
C PRO A 36 -1.53 -6.44 -6.93
N GLU A 37 -2.80 -6.21 -7.24
CA GLU A 37 -3.21 -5.00 -7.94
C GLU A 37 -3.26 -3.85 -6.93
N VAL A 38 -2.52 -2.77 -7.19
CA VAL A 38 -2.49 -1.57 -6.33
C VAL A 38 -3.36 -0.48 -6.96
N ILE A 39 -4.40 -0.08 -6.25
CA ILE A 39 -5.48 0.76 -6.78
C ILE A 39 -5.59 2.07 -6.01
N ASP A 40 -5.63 3.19 -6.75
CA ASP A 40 -6.06 4.49 -6.22
C ASP A 40 -7.59 4.53 -6.14
N ILE A 41 -8.13 4.68 -4.92
CA ILE A 41 -9.58 4.76 -4.73
C ILE A 41 -10.22 5.92 -5.47
N ARG A 42 -9.51 7.01 -5.69
CA ARG A 42 -10.01 8.21 -6.37
C ARG A 42 -10.33 7.92 -7.84
N THR A 43 -9.50 7.12 -8.51
CA THR A 43 -9.75 6.72 -9.91
C THR A 43 -10.95 5.81 -10.02
N THR A 44 -11.20 4.96 -9.04
CA THR A 44 -12.35 4.08 -8.97
C THR A 44 -13.65 4.86 -8.72
N ALA A 45 -13.60 5.90 -7.89
CA ALA A 45 -14.76 6.76 -7.60
C ALA A 45 -15.11 7.69 -8.78
N ALA A 46 -14.11 8.18 -9.53
CA ALA A 46 -14.31 9.03 -10.70
C ALA A 46 -14.91 8.27 -11.88
N ASN A 47 -14.59 7.00 -12.03
CA ASN A 47 -15.17 6.11 -13.04
C ASN A 47 -16.47 5.50 -12.51
N LYS A 48 -17.54 6.30 -12.45
CA LYS A 48 -18.89 5.86 -12.07
C LYS A 48 -19.29 4.63 -12.87
N GLY A 49 -19.19 3.43 -12.28
CA GLY A 49 -19.63 2.18 -12.88
C GLY A 49 -18.55 1.13 -13.13
N VAL A 50 -17.27 1.46 -13.04
CA VAL A 50 -16.22 0.43 -13.04
C VAL A 50 -16.14 -0.15 -11.64
N ARG A 51 -16.89 -1.21 -11.36
CA ARG A 51 -16.62 -2.08 -10.23
C ARG A 51 -15.26 -2.70 -10.50
N VAL A 52 -14.27 -2.41 -9.64
CA VAL A 52 -13.06 -3.22 -9.62
C VAL A 52 -13.51 -4.63 -9.29
N ASP A 53 -13.44 -5.51 -10.27
CA ASP A 53 -13.77 -6.90 -10.06
C ASP A 53 -12.60 -7.53 -9.29
N LEU A 54 -12.74 -7.52 -7.96
CA LEU A 54 -11.76 -8.10 -7.04
C LEU A 54 -11.53 -9.61 -7.31
N ASN A 55 -12.42 -10.23 -8.09
CA ASN A 55 -12.30 -11.63 -8.47
C ASN A 55 -11.24 -11.86 -9.57
N GLN A 56 -10.78 -10.81 -10.24
CA GLN A 56 -9.75 -10.92 -11.28
C GLN A 56 -8.34 -10.96 -10.71
N TYR A 57 -8.14 -10.55 -9.45
CA TYR A 57 -6.82 -10.42 -8.85
C TYR A 57 -6.67 -11.32 -7.63
N PRO A 58 -5.54 -12.02 -7.48
CA PRO A 58 -5.28 -12.87 -6.31
C PRO A 58 -5.17 -12.07 -5.01
N ALA A 59 -4.81 -10.79 -5.10
CA ALA A 59 -4.78 -9.84 -4.00
C ALA A 59 -4.92 -8.41 -4.54
N THR A 60 -5.50 -7.53 -3.73
CA THR A 60 -5.67 -6.11 -4.06
C THR A 60 -5.22 -5.25 -2.89
N ILE A 61 -4.51 -4.16 -3.16
CA ILE A 61 -4.20 -3.11 -2.19
C ILE A 61 -4.87 -1.83 -2.66
N VAL A 62 -5.86 -1.35 -1.91
CA VAL A 62 -6.56 -0.10 -2.20
C VAL A 62 -5.96 1.00 -1.33
N VAL A 63 -5.49 2.06 -1.96
CA VAL A 63 -4.86 3.21 -1.31
C VAL A 63 -5.89 4.30 -1.09
N PHE A 64 -6.05 4.72 0.17
CA PHE A 64 -6.86 5.86 0.59
C PHE A 64 -5.93 6.92 1.16
N GLU A 65 -6.05 8.15 0.70
CA GLU A 65 -5.48 9.32 1.35
C GLU A 65 -6.50 9.85 2.35
N ASP A 66 -6.17 9.78 3.65
CA ASP A 66 -7.08 10.16 4.73
C ASP A 66 -6.99 11.65 5.03
N SER A 67 -5.77 12.19 5.07
CA SER A 67 -5.53 13.60 5.39
C SER A 67 -4.15 14.08 4.91
N GLN A 68 -4.07 15.38 4.69
CA GLN A 68 -2.83 16.12 4.46
C GLN A 68 -2.69 17.20 5.53
N ASN A 69 -1.52 17.27 6.14
CA ASN A 69 -1.14 18.38 7.02
C ASN A 69 0.05 19.13 6.41
N ILE A 70 -0.01 20.47 6.38
CA ILE A 70 1.04 21.32 5.83
C ILE A 70 1.54 22.23 6.96
N GLU A 71 2.83 22.16 7.24
CA GLU A 71 3.50 22.98 8.23
C GLU A 71 4.62 23.81 7.58
N TYR A 72 4.77 25.05 8.04
CA TYR A 72 5.83 25.94 7.61
C TYR A 72 6.79 26.18 8.80
N PRO A 73 7.88 25.40 8.91
CA PRO A 73 8.76 25.45 10.06
C PRO A 73 9.67 26.70 10.10
N THR A 74 9.73 27.48 9.00
CA THR A 74 10.56 28.67 8.90
C THR A 74 9.71 29.94 8.87
N VAL A 75 10.24 31.02 9.47
CA VAL A 75 9.59 32.35 9.50
C VAL A 75 9.36 32.91 8.09
N HIS A 76 10.20 32.53 7.14
CA HIS A 76 10.14 33.01 5.75
C HIS A 76 9.30 32.11 4.83
N TYR A 77 8.70 31.06 5.35
CA TYR A 77 7.90 30.09 4.57
C TYR A 77 8.65 29.45 3.40
N ASP A 78 9.99 29.41 3.44
CA ASP A 78 10.83 28.91 2.35
C ASP A 78 10.77 27.38 2.21
N VAL A 79 10.43 26.69 3.30
CA VAL A 79 10.32 25.24 3.36
C VAL A 79 8.95 24.86 3.85
N ARG A 80 8.31 23.98 3.13
CA ARG A 80 7.00 23.40 3.46
C ARG A 80 7.19 21.93 3.85
N HIS A 81 6.74 21.58 5.05
CA HIS A 81 6.64 20.20 5.50
C HIS A 81 5.22 19.70 5.24
N GLU A 82 5.09 18.66 4.46
CA GLU A 82 3.83 18.03 4.16
C GLU A 82 3.82 16.63 4.78
N THR A 83 2.80 16.34 5.56
CA THR A 83 2.55 15.03 6.15
C THR A 83 1.26 14.49 5.58
N TYR A 84 1.33 13.33 4.96
CA TYR A 84 0.20 12.62 4.37
C TYR A 84 -0.09 11.40 5.20
N SER A 85 -1.35 11.23 5.56
CA SER A 85 -1.84 10.00 6.21
C SER A 85 -2.60 9.16 5.20
N PHE A 86 -2.23 7.89 5.13
CA PHE A 86 -2.86 6.93 4.23
C PHE A 86 -3.41 5.75 5.02
N THR A 87 -4.49 5.19 4.52
CA THR A 87 -4.96 3.85 4.89
C THR A 87 -4.86 2.92 3.69
N LEU A 88 -4.13 1.83 3.84
CA LEU A 88 -3.97 0.79 2.84
C LEU A 88 -4.88 -0.38 3.19
N HIS A 89 -5.85 -0.67 2.32
CA HIS A 89 -6.72 -1.83 2.47
C HIS A 89 -6.19 -2.98 1.65
N ILE A 90 -5.58 -3.96 2.31
CA ILE A 90 -5.18 -5.23 1.68
C ILE A 90 -6.41 -6.14 1.67
N ARG A 91 -6.71 -6.73 0.52
CA ARG A 91 -7.82 -7.65 0.33
C ARG A 91 -7.36 -8.89 -0.42
N VAL A 92 -7.76 -10.04 0.08
CA VAL A 92 -7.53 -11.35 -0.54
C VAL A 92 -8.87 -12.06 -0.63
N LEU A 93 -9.23 -12.51 -1.83
CA LEU A 93 -10.42 -13.30 -2.05
C LEU A 93 -10.20 -14.72 -1.52
N HIS A 94 -11.15 -15.19 -0.73
CA HIS A 94 -11.26 -16.60 -0.39
C HIS A 94 -12.21 -17.26 -1.40
N ASP A 95 -11.68 -18.04 -2.31
CA ASP A 95 -12.46 -18.78 -3.29
C ASP A 95 -12.43 -20.28 -3.00
N GLU A 96 -13.47 -20.77 -2.32
CA GLU A 96 -13.68 -22.21 -2.12
C GLU A 96 -13.80 -22.99 -3.43
N ARG A 97 -14.20 -22.32 -4.53
CA ARG A 97 -14.33 -22.95 -5.85
C ARG A 97 -12.99 -23.31 -6.46
N SER A 98 -11.91 -22.65 -6.03
CA SER A 98 -10.54 -22.99 -6.45
C SER A 98 -9.92 -24.12 -5.62
N GLY A 99 -10.65 -24.73 -4.70
CA GLY A 99 -10.12 -25.73 -3.78
C GLY A 99 -9.22 -25.17 -2.68
N LEU A 100 -9.18 -23.84 -2.53
CA LEU A 100 -8.41 -23.14 -1.51
C LEU A 100 -9.26 -23.05 -0.25
N ASP A 101 -8.75 -23.55 0.86
CA ASP A 101 -9.41 -23.43 2.16
C ASP A 101 -9.24 -22.05 2.78
N ALA A 102 -9.94 -21.82 3.91
CA ALA A 102 -9.89 -20.55 4.62
C ALA A 102 -8.47 -20.21 5.13
N ASP A 103 -7.68 -21.23 5.47
CA ASP A 103 -6.33 -21.03 6.00
C ASP A 103 -5.37 -20.57 4.89
N TYR A 104 -5.53 -21.08 3.68
CA TYR A 104 -4.78 -20.61 2.52
C TYR A 104 -5.01 -19.12 2.24
N GLY A 105 -6.25 -18.65 2.33
CA GLY A 105 -6.58 -17.23 2.16
C GLY A 105 -5.96 -16.35 3.25
N LYS A 106 -5.98 -16.81 4.49
CA LYS A 106 -5.33 -16.09 5.62
C LYS A 106 -3.82 -16.06 5.49
N ASP A 107 -3.20 -17.18 5.09
CA ASP A 107 -1.76 -17.26 4.88
C ASP A 107 -1.31 -16.36 3.73
N ARG A 108 -2.09 -16.31 2.64
CA ARG A 108 -1.86 -15.36 1.55
C ARG A 108 -1.98 -13.91 2.03
N LEU A 109 -3.02 -13.58 2.80
CA LEU A 109 -3.19 -12.24 3.35
C LEU A 109 -2.01 -11.84 4.24
N ARG A 110 -1.55 -12.77 5.09
CA ARG A 110 -0.37 -12.55 5.93
C ARG A 110 0.88 -12.33 5.09
N ALA A 111 1.11 -13.12 4.05
CA ALA A 111 2.25 -12.99 3.16
C ALA A 111 2.27 -11.63 2.45
N ILE A 112 1.13 -11.21 1.88
CA ILE A 112 0.98 -9.90 1.24
C ILE A 112 1.28 -8.76 2.22
N TYR A 113 0.76 -8.85 3.46
CA TYR A 113 1.06 -7.86 4.49
C TYR A 113 2.55 -7.80 4.84
N LEU A 114 3.22 -8.94 4.99
CA LEU A 114 4.65 -8.99 5.31
C LEU A 114 5.50 -8.39 4.18
N ILE A 115 5.14 -8.67 2.91
CA ILE A 115 5.82 -8.08 1.76
C ILE A 115 5.61 -6.56 1.76
N LEU A 116 4.35 -6.09 1.88
CA LEU A 116 4.03 -4.66 1.93
C LEU A 116 4.79 -3.95 3.04
N ARG A 117 4.77 -4.51 4.25
CA ARG A 117 5.49 -3.95 5.39
C ARG A 117 6.97 -3.84 5.09
N ARG A 118 7.61 -4.89 4.55
CA ARG A 118 9.02 -4.87 4.18
C ARG A 118 9.33 -3.83 3.10
N VAL A 119 8.47 -3.70 2.08
CA VAL A 119 8.59 -2.66 1.05
C VAL A 119 8.63 -1.27 1.69
N LEU A 120 7.65 -0.95 2.54
CA LEU A 120 7.53 0.35 3.19
C LEU A 120 8.68 0.62 4.18
N GLU A 121 9.05 -0.37 5.00
CA GLU A 121 10.15 -0.25 5.97
C GLU A 121 11.51 -0.11 5.27
N SER A 122 11.73 -0.78 4.13
CA SER A 122 12.96 -0.65 3.34
C SER A 122 13.18 0.76 2.77
N LYS A 123 12.10 1.55 2.67
CA LYS A 123 12.08 2.95 2.18
C LYS A 123 11.77 3.96 3.28
N ARG A 124 11.89 3.56 4.54
CA ARG A 124 11.60 4.42 5.70
C ARG A 124 12.36 5.76 5.67
N THR A 125 13.59 5.76 5.18
CA THR A 125 14.45 6.95 5.09
C THR A 125 14.32 7.71 3.77
N GLY A 126 13.37 7.32 2.93
CA GLY A 126 13.03 8.01 1.71
C GLY A 126 12.85 7.12 0.49
N TYR A 127 12.08 7.62 -0.46
CA TYR A 127 11.86 7.05 -1.77
C TYR A 127 11.80 8.16 -2.81
N THR A 128 12.48 7.98 -3.92
CA THR A 128 12.45 8.90 -5.06
C THR A 128 12.02 8.13 -6.31
N ALA A 129 10.97 8.61 -6.96
CA ALA A 129 10.50 8.10 -8.24
C ALA A 129 11.32 8.64 -9.42
N SER A 130 11.12 8.06 -10.59
CA SER A 130 11.84 8.43 -11.82
C SER A 130 11.60 9.87 -12.27
N ASP A 131 10.45 10.47 -11.93
CA ASP A 131 10.13 11.87 -12.21
C ASP A 131 10.70 12.86 -11.19
N GLY A 132 11.48 12.39 -10.22
CA GLY A 132 12.06 13.21 -9.14
C GLY A 132 11.12 13.45 -7.95
N SER A 133 9.85 13.02 -8.02
CA SER A 133 8.94 13.07 -6.88
C SER A 133 9.45 12.15 -5.77
N ARG A 134 9.34 12.61 -4.50
CA ARG A 134 9.91 11.83 -3.39
C ARG A 134 9.14 11.97 -2.09
N PHE A 135 9.16 10.91 -1.30
CA PHE A 135 8.96 10.96 0.14
C PHE A 135 10.32 10.99 0.85
N GLN A 136 10.45 11.80 1.89
CA GLN A 136 11.65 11.85 2.73
C GLN A 136 11.60 10.82 3.85
N GLN A 137 10.40 10.54 4.36
CA GLN A 137 10.21 9.59 5.44
C GLN A 137 8.87 8.86 5.27
N LEU A 138 8.86 7.60 5.70
CA LEU A 138 7.68 6.74 5.72
C LEU A 138 7.59 6.05 7.08
N PHE A 139 6.41 6.05 7.69
CA PHE A 139 6.13 5.42 8.97
C PHE A 139 4.93 4.49 8.84
N VAL A 140 5.20 3.20 8.98
CA VAL A 140 4.14 2.19 9.02
C VAL A 140 3.52 2.20 10.41
N GLY A 141 2.23 2.44 10.48
CA GLY A 141 1.47 2.50 11.72
C GLY A 141 0.80 1.18 12.07
N SER A 142 -0.40 1.28 12.62
CA SER A 142 -1.17 0.13 13.09
C SER A 142 -1.75 -0.72 11.97
N ARG A 143 -1.98 -1.99 12.29
CA ARG A 143 -2.73 -2.94 11.45
C ARG A 143 -3.99 -3.36 12.19
N SER A 144 -5.12 -3.41 11.49
CA SER A 144 -6.37 -3.99 11.99
C SER A 144 -6.96 -4.96 10.97
N GLU A 145 -7.71 -5.95 11.44
CA GLU A 145 -8.42 -6.87 10.56
C GLU A 145 -9.66 -6.20 9.97
N SER A 146 -9.96 -6.54 8.72
CA SER A 146 -11.11 -6.03 7.97
C SER A 146 -11.70 -7.17 7.12
N ASN A 147 -12.27 -8.17 7.80
CA ASN A 147 -12.86 -9.33 7.14
C ASN A 147 -14.31 -9.05 6.77
N ASP A 148 -14.68 -9.33 5.53
CA ASP A 148 -16.07 -9.32 5.06
C ASP A 148 -16.51 -10.77 4.74
N ARG A 149 -17.21 -11.39 5.68
CA ARG A 149 -17.67 -12.77 5.55
C ARG A 149 -18.70 -12.95 4.43
N ALA A 150 -19.56 -11.95 4.21
CA ALA A 150 -20.59 -12.02 3.18
C ALA A 150 -19.98 -12.03 1.76
N LYS A 151 -18.85 -11.32 1.58
CA LYS A 151 -18.11 -11.26 0.32
C LYS A 151 -16.97 -12.25 0.25
N ARG A 152 -16.77 -13.06 1.29
CA ARG A 152 -15.64 -14.01 1.40
C ARG A 152 -14.29 -13.32 1.18
N LEU A 153 -14.13 -12.13 1.77
CA LEU A 153 -12.91 -11.35 1.71
C LEU A 153 -12.19 -11.38 3.06
N PHE A 154 -10.93 -11.73 3.02
CA PHE A 154 -10.00 -11.46 4.11
C PHE A 154 -9.26 -10.16 3.84
N GLY A 155 -9.12 -9.33 4.86
CA GLY A 155 -8.47 -8.04 4.69
C GLY A 155 -7.74 -7.54 5.92
N TYR A 156 -6.76 -6.68 5.67
CA TYR A 156 -6.13 -5.82 6.66
C TYR A 156 -6.26 -4.37 6.25
N LYS A 157 -6.45 -3.51 7.25
CA LYS A 157 -6.23 -2.07 7.13
C LYS A 157 -4.90 -1.75 7.77
N VAL A 158 -4.04 -1.05 7.05
CA VAL A 158 -2.72 -0.64 7.51
C VAL A 158 -2.64 0.87 7.40
N SER A 159 -2.37 1.55 8.52
CA SER A 159 -2.12 2.98 8.51
C SER A 159 -0.67 3.27 8.12
N LEU A 160 -0.47 4.35 7.36
CA LEU A 160 0.83 4.81 6.90
C LEU A 160 0.87 6.34 6.99
N GLU A 161 1.98 6.86 7.47
CA GLU A 161 2.30 8.28 7.39
C GLU A 161 3.51 8.47 6.48
N ALA A 162 3.42 9.43 5.55
CA ALA A 162 4.50 9.80 4.66
C ALA A 162 4.81 11.30 4.79
N LYS A 163 6.10 11.66 4.84
CA LYS A 163 6.55 13.04 4.90
C LYS A 163 7.25 13.45 3.63
N ARG A 164 6.90 14.65 3.17
CA ARG A 164 7.50 15.31 2.03
C ARG A 164 7.94 16.73 2.43
N PHE A 165 9.15 17.08 2.04
CA PHE A 165 9.63 18.45 2.18
C PHE A 165 9.65 19.07 0.79
N ALA A 166 8.97 20.17 0.64
CA ALA A 166 8.96 20.94 -0.59
C ALA A 166 9.51 22.35 -0.31
N LEU A 167 10.29 22.87 -1.25
CA LEU A 167 10.59 24.29 -1.23
C LEU A 167 9.30 25.04 -1.57
N SER A 168 8.94 26.00 -0.74
CA SER A 168 7.88 26.94 -1.08
C SER A 168 8.43 27.81 -2.22
N ILE A 169 7.92 27.59 -3.43
CA ILE A 169 8.21 28.51 -4.53
C ILE A 169 7.35 29.74 -4.29
N PRO A 170 7.94 30.95 -4.26
CA PRO A 170 7.18 32.19 -4.11
C PRO A 170 6.23 32.42 -5.29
#